data_3d71cc44fa236b11bcb2b61d06bd1cd6
#
_entry.id   3d71cc44fa236b11bcb2b61d06bd1cd6
#
_cell.length_a   1.000
_cell.length_b   1.000
_cell.length_c   1.000
_cell.angle_alpha   90.00
_cell.angle_beta   90.00
_cell.angle_gamma   90.00
#
_symmetry.space_group_name_H-M   'P 1'
#
loop_
_entity.id
_entity.type
_entity.pdbx_description
1 polymer ?
#
loop_
_entity_poly.entity_id
_entity_poly.type
_entity_poly.pdbx_seq_one_letter_code
_entity_poly.pdbx_strand_id
1 'polypeptide(L)'
;MKISFRRKSVIILLVGYSLLLAYWMIWGFGRMSHSGYMYNLTPFSTIKHFIQRDKFNTETWIINLIGNIGVFVPFRILIPLVFRTRLLKTLIIALLGLFILETTQLITMKGSFDVDDFILNISGVIVGYVILIIFKMLIKSRSGDII
;
A
#
# COMPACT_ATOMS: atom_id res chain seq x y z
N MET A 1 -29.64 9.82 -5.32
CA MET A 1 -29.13 9.61 -3.93
C MET A 1 -27.99 10.59 -3.69
N LYS A 2 -28.18 11.64 -2.88
CA LYS A 2 -27.13 12.66 -2.62
C LYS A 2 -26.01 12.02 -1.77
N ILE A 3 -24.79 12.04 -2.28
CA ILE A 3 -23.60 11.56 -1.53
C ILE A 3 -23.35 12.56 -0.38
N SER A 4 -23.26 12.05 0.86
CA SER A 4 -22.96 12.88 2.04
C SER A 4 -21.63 13.64 1.85
N PHE A 5 -21.54 14.86 2.35
CA PHE A 5 -20.33 15.70 2.31
C PHE A 5 -19.10 14.95 2.84
N ARG A 6 -19.23 14.25 3.96
CA ARG A 6 -18.15 13.41 4.54
C ARG A 6 -17.64 12.37 3.56
N ARG A 7 -18.55 11.68 2.83
CA ARG A 7 -18.14 10.66 1.85
C ARG A 7 -17.44 11.28 0.64
N LYS A 8 -17.86 12.48 0.19
CA LYS A 8 -17.16 13.21 -0.88
C LYS A 8 -15.72 13.52 -0.48
N SER A 9 -15.49 14.03 0.74
CA SER A 9 -14.15 14.33 1.25
C SER A 9 -13.25 13.09 1.28
N VAL A 10 -13.79 11.94 1.73
CA VAL A 10 -13.02 10.68 1.75
C VAL A 10 -12.71 10.17 0.34
N ILE A 11 -13.62 10.35 -0.62
CA ILE A 11 -13.35 10.01 -2.03
C ILE A 11 -12.19 10.86 -2.57
N ILE A 12 -12.22 12.17 -2.34
CA ILE A 12 -11.16 13.09 -2.77
C ILE A 12 -9.82 12.66 -2.14
N LEU A 13 -9.83 12.31 -0.87
CA LEU A 13 -8.64 11.84 -0.14
C LEU A 13 -8.10 10.52 -0.70
N LEU A 14 -8.98 9.56 -0.98
CA LEU A 14 -8.59 8.28 -1.58
C LEU A 14 -8.00 8.48 -2.97
N VAL A 15 -8.65 9.27 -3.82
CA VAL A 15 -8.18 9.55 -5.18
C VAL A 15 -6.85 10.31 -5.14
N GLY A 16 -6.76 11.38 -4.35
CA GLY A 16 -5.54 12.18 -4.21
C GLY A 16 -4.36 11.35 -3.69
N TYR A 17 -4.60 10.51 -2.67
CA TYR A 17 -3.59 9.59 -2.14
C TYR A 17 -3.16 8.53 -3.17
N SER A 18 -4.12 7.97 -3.92
CA SER A 18 -3.80 6.99 -4.97
C SER A 18 -2.99 7.61 -6.11
N LEU A 19 -3.30 8.86 -6.51
CA LEU A 19 -2.54 9.59 -7.53
C LEU A 19 -1.13 9.94 -7.04
N LEU A 20 -0.99 10.35 -5.79
CA LEU A 20 0.32 10.64 -5.18
C LEU A 20 1.18 9.37 -5.14
N LEU A 21 0.60 8.24 -4.73
CA LEU A 21 1.28 6.95 -4.71
C LEU A 21 1.69 6.51 -6.12
N ALA A 22 0.79 6.63 -7.10
CA ALA A 22 1.09 6.33 -8.49
C ALA A 22 2.23 7.21 -9.04
N TYR A 23 2.22 8.51 -8.71
CA TYR A 23 3.30 9.42 -9.06
C TYR A 23 4.64 8.95 -8.45
N TRP A 24 4.67 8.63 -7.15
CA TRP A 24 5.90 8.17 -6.50
C TRP A 24 6.38 6.83 -7.05
N MET A 25 5.48 5.91 -7.34
CA MET A 25 5.84 4.60 -7.90
C MET A 25 6.39 4.69 -9.32
N ILE A 26 5.95 5.65 -10.14
CA ILE A 26 6.35 5.75 -11.56
C ILE A 26 7.48 6.75 -11.77
N TRP A 27 7.50 7.87 -11.02
CA TRP A 27 8.48 8.96 -11.22
C TRP A 27 9.29 9.30 -9.96
N GLY A 28 8.94 8.74 -8.80
CA GLY A 28 9.64 9.03 -7.55
C GLY A 28 11.00 8.35 -7.44
N PHE A 29 11.77 8.80 -6.45
CA PHE A 29 13.07 8.22 -6.05
C PHE A 29 14.11 8.12 -7.16
N GLY A 30 14.10 9.07 -8.14
CA GLY A 30 15.07 9.09 -9.22
C GLY A 30 14.95 7.92 -10.20
N ARG A 31 13.77 7.33 -10.33
CA ARG A 31 13.52 6.20 -11.25
C ARG A 31 13.80 6.61 -12.70
N MET A 32 14.75 5.94 -13.30
CA MET A 32 15.08 6.05 -14.73
C MET A 32 14.40 4.92 -15.50
N SER A 33 14.14 5.14 -16.79
CA SER A 33 13.62 4.07 -17.64
C SER A 33 14.72 3.05 -17.92
N HIS A 34 14.37 1.78 -17.86
CA HIS A 34 15.24 0.66 -18.19
C HIS A 34 15.24 0.38 -19.69
N SER A 35 16.24 -0.31 -20.20
CA SER A 35 16.37 -0.70 -21.61
C SER A 35 15.47 -1.91 -21.99
N GLY A 36 14.76 -2.50 -21.03
CA GLY A 36 13.88 -3.65 -21.23
C GLY A 36 12.93 -3.87 -20.08
N TYR A 37 11.99 -4.80 -20.27
CA TYR A 37 11.03 -5.18 -19.23
C TYR A 37 11.73 -5.94 -18.11
N MET A 38 11.53 -5.49 -16.89
CA MET A 38 12.05 -6.14 -15.68
C MET A 38 10.90 -6.75 -14.89
N TYR A 39 11.04 -8.01 -14.50
CA TYR A 39 10.06 -8.68 -13.65
C TYR A 39 10.72 -9.71 -12.74
N ASN A 40 10.13 -9.91 -11.57
CA ASN A 40 10.47 -10.97 -10.63
C ASN A 40 9.19 -11.70 -10.22
N LEU A 41 9.09 -12.98 -10.60
CA LEU A 41 7.94 -13.82 -10.26
C LEU A 41 8.27 -14.86 -9.16
N THR A 42 9.49 -14.79 -8.60
CA THR A 42 9.92 -15.70 -7.53
C THR A 42 9.59 -15.11 -6.16
N PRO A 43 8.61 -15.66 -5.42
CA PRO A 43 8.22 -15.14 -4.12
C PRO A 43 9.40 -15.13 -3.14
N PHE A 44 9.45 -14.09 -2.32
CA PHE A 44 10.45 -13.83 -1.28
C PHE A 44 11.88 -13.61 -1.79
N SER A 45 12.15 -13.56 -3.09
CA SER A 45 13.50 -13.35 -3.60
C SER A 45 14.00 -11.93 -3.34
N THR A 46 13.19 -10.94 -3.65
CA THR A 46 13.47 -9.50 -3.42
C THR A 46 13.50 -9.20 -1.92
N ILE A 47 12.54 -9.73 -1.15
CA ILE A 47 12.52 -9.58 0.31
C ILE A 47 13.80 -10.15 0.94
N LYS A 48 14.20 -11.36 0.58
CA LYS A 48 15.44 -11.98 1.08
C LYS A 48 16.67 -11.15 0.71
N HIS A 49 16.70 -10.65 -0.51
CA HIS A 49 17.79 -9.82 -1.00
C HIS A 49 17.97 -8.56 -0.15
N PHE A 50 16.87 -7.86 0.19
CA PHE A 50 16.92 -6.68 1.04
C PHE A 50 17.18 -6.99 2.53
N ILE A 51 16.81 -8.16 3.04
CA ILE A 51 17.10 -8.59 4.42
C ILE A 51 18.61 -8.88 4.59
N GLN A 52 19.30 -9.27 3.55
CA GLN A 52 20.76 -9.48 3.57
C GLN A 52 21.48 -8.13 3.61
N ARG A 53 21.54 -7.52 4.82
CA ARG A 53 22.00 -6.15 5.09
C ARG A 53 23.38 -5.80 4.55
N ASP A 54 24.26 -6.78 4.35
CA ASP A 54 25.65 -6.56 3.94
C ASP A 54 25.80 -5.99 2.53
N LYS A 55 24.71 -5.96 1.74
CA LYS A 55 24.71 -5.53 0.34
C LYS A 55 24.05 -4.16 0.08
N PHE A 56 23.30 -3.60 1.05
CA PHE A 56 22.55 -2.37 0.86
C PHE A 56 22.74 -1.40 2.03
N ASN A 57 22.67 -0.09 1.73
CA ASN A 57 22.57 0.90 2.78
C ASN A 57 21.20 0.81 3.49
N THR A 58 21.16 1.28 4.74
CA THR A 58 19.96 1.24 5.58
C THR A 58 18.77 1.96 4.93
N GLU A 59 19.02 3.05 4.21
CA GLU A 59 17.99 3.85 3.54
C GLU A 59 17.26 3.03 2.45
N THR A 60 18.01 2.36 1.57
CA THR A 60 17.44 1.51 0.51
C THR A 60 16.59 0.38 1.10
N TRP A 61 17.06 -0.25 2.18
CA TRP A 61 16.32 -1.31 2.86
C TRP A 61 14.99 -0.80 3.46
N ILE A 62 15.02 0.35 4.17
CA ILE A 62 13.84 0.96 4.77
C ILE A 62 12.82 1.32 3.70
N ILE A 63 13.23 1.98 2.61
CA ILE A 63 12.33 2.39 1.55
C ILE A 63 11.65 1.19 0.90
N ASN A 64 12.38 0.14 0.58
CA ASN A 64 11.82 -1.00 -0.14
C ASN A 64 11.00 -1.95 0.73
N LEU A 65 11.36 -2.20 1.98
CA LEU A 65 10.56 -3.10 2.83
C LEU A 65 9.50 -2.35 3.63
N ILE A 66 9.91 -1.36 4.44
CA ILE A 66 8.99 -0.65 5.33
C ILE A 66 8.13 0.34 4.55
N GLY A 67 8.69 0.97 3.51
CA GLY A 67 7.96 1.89 2.65
C GLY A 67 6.79 1.21 1.96
N ASN A 68 7.00 0.07 1.30
CA ASN A 68 5.94 -0.67 0.61
C ASN A 68 4.83 -1.11 1.57
N ILE A 69 5.16 -1.56 2.78
CA ILE A 69 4.14 -1.86 3.80
C ILE A 69 3.40 -0.58 4.21
N GLY A 70 4.13 0.49 4.55
CA GLY A 70 3.59 1.72 5.13
C GLY A 70 2.61 2.45 4.22
N VAL A 71 2.91 2.53 2.92
CA VAL A 71 2.08 3.26 1.95
C VAL A 71 0.73 2.59 1.66
N PHE A 72 0.55 1.32 2.02
CA PHE A 72 -0.73 0.63 1.87
C PHE A 72 -1.59 0.60 3.13
N VAL A 73 -1.05 0.95 4.30
CA VAL A 73 -1.81 1.06 5.56
C VAL A 73 -3.05 1.98 5.44
N PRO A 74 -2.97 3.20 4.84
CA PRO A 74 -4.13 4.09 4.72
C PRO A 74 -5.28 3.51 3.90
N PHE A 75 -5.02 2.64 2.94
CA PHE A 75 -6.07 2.03 2.12
C PHE A 75 -7.04 1.18 2.95
N ARG A 76 -6.57 0.60 4.07
CA ARG A 76 -7.45 -0.13 5.00
C ARG A 76 -8.53 0.74 5.61
N ILE A 77 -8.31 2.04 5.71
CA ILE A 77 -9.27 3.02 6.22
C ILE A 77 -10.08 3.63 5.08
N LEU A 78 -9.41 4.10 4.05
CA LEU A 78 -10.02 4.89 2.97
C LEU A 78 -10.97 4.07 2.10
N ILE A 79 -10.58 2.85 1.69
CA ILE A 79 -11.41 2.00 0.82
C ILE A 79 -12.75 1.64 1.50
N PRO A 80 -12.79 1.14 2.75
CA PRO A 80 -14.05 0.82 3.40
C PRO A 80 -14.96 2.03 3.65
N LEU A 81 -14.39 3.20 3.91
CA LEU A 81 -15.18 4.43 4.09
C LEU A 81 -15.87 4.87 2.80
N VAL A 82 -15.25 4.64 1.64
CA VAL A 82 -15.82 4.95 0.33
C VAL A 82 -16.81 3.87 -0.12
N PHE A 83 -16.37 2.60 -0.10
CA PHE A 83 -17.09 1.49 -0.73
C PHE A 83 -17.90 0.63 0.25
N ARG A 84 -17.86 0.94 1.56
CA ARG A 84 -18.52 0.17 2.63
C ARG A 84 -18.15 -1.33 2.60
N THR A 85 -16.87 -1.62 2.40
CA THR A 85 -16.34 -2.98 2.24
C THR A 85 -15.90 -3.59 3.57
N ARG A 86 -15.91 -4.94 3.64
CA ARG A 86 -15.22 -5.73 4.66
C ARG A 86 -13.77 -6.00 4.22
N LEU A 87 -12.96 -6.59 5.12
CA LEU A 87 -11.52 -6.82 4.88
C LEU A 87 -11.24 -7.49 3.53
N LEU A 88 -11.87 -8.61 3.22
CA LEU A 88 -11.62 -9.35 1.97
C LEU A 88 -11.85 -8.49 0.71
N LYS A 89 -12.97 -7.76 0.65
CA LYS A 89 -13.22 -6.86 -0.49
C LYS A 89 -12.23 -5.70 -0.53
N THR A 90 -11.78 -5.21 0.62
CA THR A 90 -10.74 -4.17 0.69
C THR A 90 -9.42 -4.69 0.13
N LEU A 91 -9.02 -5.90 0.51
CA LEU A 91 -7.81 -6.56 -0.02
C LEU A 91 -7.90 -6.74 -1.54
N ILE A 92 -9.04 -7.20 -2.06
CA ILE A 92 -9.23 -7.37 -3.51
C ILE A 92 -9.11 -6.03 -4.24
N ILE A 93 -9.72 -4.96 -3.74
CA ILE A 93 -9.63 -3.63 -4.37
C ILE A 93 -8.19 -3.11 -4.32
N ALA A 94 -7.49 -3.27 -3.20
CA ALA A 94 -6.10 -2.88 -3.06
C ALA A 94 -5.18 -3.68 -4.00
N LEU A 95 -5.40 -5.00 -4.11
CA LEU A 95 -4.69 -5.88 -5.05
C LEU A 95 -4.88 -5.46 -6.50
N LEU A 96 -6.11 -5.15 -6.91
CA LEU A 96 -6.39 -4.71 -8.28
C LEU A 96 -5.71 -3.37 -8.57
N GLY A 97 -5.74 -2.43 -7.63
CA GLY A 97 -5.04 -1.16 -7.76
C GLY A 97 -3.52 -1.34 -7.88
N LEU A 98 -2.94 -2.18 -7.03
CA LEU A 98 -1.52 -2.52 -7.08
C LEU A 98 -1.14 -3.21 -8.39
N PHE A 99 -1.94 -4.16 -8.86
CA PHE A 99 -1.72 -4.84 -10.15
C PHE A 99 -1.66 -3.84 -11.31
N ILE A 100 -2.55 -2.84 -11.32
CA ILE A 100 -2.54 -1.77 -12.34
C ILE A 100 -1.24 -0.96 -12.23
N LEU A 101 -0.80 -0.60 -11.02
CA LEU A 101 0.43 0.16 -10.80
C LEU A 101 1.66 -0.62 -11.27
N GLU A 102 1.82 -1.86 -10.84
CA GLU A 102 2.93 -2.75 -11.22
C GLU A 102 2.98 -3.00 -12.74
N THR A 103 1.81 -3.24 -13.35
CA THR A 103 1.71 -3.39 -14.80
C THR A 103 2.10 -2.09 -15.52
N THR A 104 1.72 -0.93 -14.97
CA THR A 104 2.11 0.37 -15.53
C THR A 104 3.62 0.59 -15.43
N GLN A 105 4.25 0.21 -14.31
CA GLN A 105 5.71 0.27 -14.16
C GLN A 105 6.43 -0.62 -15.18
N LEU A 106 5.94 -1.84 -15.40
CA LEU A 106 6.47 -2.76 -16.38
C LEU A 106 6.38 -2.19 -17.79
N ILE A 107 5.16 -1.75 -18.22
CA ILE A 107 4.92 -1.23 -19.57
C ILE A 107 5.72 0.04 -19.84
N THR A 108 5.83 0.93 -18.86
CA THR A 108 6.59 2.17 -18.96
C THR A 108 8.10 1.97 -18.80
N MET A 109 8.54 0.75 -18.47
CA MET A 109 9.94 0.42 -18.17
C MET A 109 10.54 1.28 -17.06
N LYS A 110 9.71 1.81 -16.14
CA LYS A 110 10.12 2.68 -15.03
C LYS A 110 10.20 1.95 -13.69
N GLY A 111 10.11 0.64 -13.72
CA GLY A 111 10.20 -0.22 -12.55
C GLY A 111 10.17 -1.68 -12.97
N SER A 112 10.13 -2.56 -11.98
CA SER A 112 10.06 -4.00 -12.14
C SER A 112 8.69 -4.47 -11.66
N PHE A 113 8.03 -5.36 -12.40
CA PHE A 113 6.87 -6.09 -11.89
C PHE A 113 7.37 -7.14 -10.90
N ASP A 114 7.08 -6.96 -9.61
CA ASP A 114 7.62 -7.82 -8.56
C ASP A 114 6.52 -8.43 -7.69
N VAL A 115 6.49 -9.77 -7.60
CA VAL A 115 5.52 -10.47 -6.76
C VAL A 115 5.71 -10.16 -5.27
N ASP A 116 6.92 -9.80 -4.84
CA ASP A 116 7.20 -9.45 -3.45
C ASP A 116 6.59 -8.10 -3.07
N ASP A 117 6.43 -7.19 -4.02
CA ASP A 117 5.71 -5.93 -3.79
C ASP A 117 4.23 -6.20 -3.49
N PHE A 118 3.60 -7.21 -4.10
CA PHE A 118 2.25 -7.64 -3.72
C PHE A 118 2.21 -8.16 -2.28
N ILE A 119 3.18 -8.94 -1.86
CA ILE A 119 3.27 -9.49 -0.50
C ILE A 119 3.41 -8.34 0.51
N LEU A 120 4.34 -7.42 0.29
CA LEU A 120 4.62 -6.29 1.18
C LEU A 120 3.44 -5.31 1.26
N ASN A 121 2.89 -4.91 0.12
CA ASN A 121 1.82 -3.92 0.07
C ASN A 121 0.51 -4.47 0.68
N ILE A 122 0.17 -5.74 0.43
CA ILE A 122 -0.99 -6.38 1.07
C ILE A 122 -0.78 -6.56 2.57
N SER A 123 0.45 -6.86 3.01
CA SER A 123 0.79 -6.86 4.43
C SER A 123 0.50 -5.49 5.08
N GLY A 124 0.72 -4.39 4.37
CA GLY A 124 0.37 -3.04 4.81
C GLY A 124 -1.14 -2.87 5.08
N VAL A 125 -2.00 -3.38 4.20
CA VAL A 125 -3.46 -3.36 4.42
C VAL A 125 -3.84 -4.18 5.66
N ILE A 126 -3.18 -5.32 5.90
CA ILE A 126 -3.41 -6.17 7.08
C ILE A 126 -2.93 -5.46 8.35
N VAL A 127 -1.75 -4.84 8.32
CA VAL A 127 -1.24 -4.03 9.44
C VAL A 127 -2.23 -2.90 9.78
N GLY A 128 -2.75 -2.19 8.79
CA GLY A 128 -3.78 -1.18 8.99
C GLY A 128 -5.06 -1.74 9.63
N TYR A 129 -5.42 -2.99 9.33
CA TYR A 129 -6.54 -3.67 9.97
C TYR A 129 -6.29 -3.92 11.47
N VAL A 130 -5.10 -4.41 11.81
CA VAL A 130 -4.70 -4.66 13.19
C VAL A 130 -4.68 -3.35 13.99
N ILE A 131 -4.09 -2.28 13.43
CA ILE A 131 -4.07 -0.96 14.04
C ILE A 131 -5.49 -0.46 14.35
N LEU A 132 -6.44 -0.62 13.42
CA LEU A 132 -7.83 -0.21 13.63
C LEU A 132 -8.51 -1.01 14.74
N ILE A 133 -8.25 -2.31 14.85
CA ILE A 133 -8.80 -3.15 15.93
C ILE A 133 -8.27 -2.64 17.28
N ILE A 134 -6.96 -2.49 17.40
CA ILE A 134 -6.31 -2.02 18.64
C ILE A 134 -6.89 -0.64 19.03
N PHE A 135 -7.00 0.28 18.09
CA PHE A 135 -7.55 1.62 18.35
C PHE A 135 -8.99 1.57 18.86
N LYS A 136 -9.84 0.71 18.26
CA LYS A 136 -11.21 0.52 18.73
C LYS A 136 -11.29 -0.08 20.13
N MET A 137 -10.41 -1.03 20.48
CA MET A 137 -10.33 -1.62 21.82
C MET A 137 -9.96 -0.57 22.85
N LEU A 138 -8.95 0.27 22.55
CA LEU A 138 -8.48 1.31 23.47
C LEU A 138 -9.56 2.38 23.75
N ILE A 139 -10.32 2.78 22.70
CA ILE A 139 -11.43 3.73 22.88
C ILE A 139 -12.54 3.10 23.72
N LYS A 140 -12.89 1.83 23.47
CA LYS A 140 -13.93 1.14 24.23
C LYS A 140 -13.54 0.96 25.71
N SER A 141 -12.29 0.67 26.00
CA SER A 141 -11.77 0.60 27.38
C SER A 141 -11.95 1.94 28.11
N ARG A 142 -11.52 3.04 27.50
CA ARG A 142 -11.68 4.38 28.08
C ARG A 142 -13.13 4.81 28.29
N SER A 143 -14.08 4.34 27.48
CA SER A 143 -15.51 4.66 27.64
C SER A 143 -16.18 3.82 28.73
N GLY A 144 -15.59 2.69 29.11
CA GLY A 144 -16.07 1.82 30.20
C GLY A 144 -15.63 2.26 31.59
N ASP A 145 -14.60 3.10 31.69
CA ASP A 145 -14.07 3.61 32.97
C ASP A 145 -14.76 4.91 33.45
N ILE A 146 -15.85 5.35 32.76
CA ILE A 146 -16.58 6.60 33.05
C ILE A 146 -18.01 6.30 33.60
N ILE A 147 -18.29 5.10 34.15
CA ILE A 147 -19.56 4.78 34.83
C ILE A 147 -19.28 4.42 36.26
#